data_1fa6f8b6eb5c1697ca8219d0819d4494
#
_entry.id   1fa6f8b6eb5c1697ca8219d0819d4494
#
_cell.length_a   1.000
_cell.length_b   1.000
_cell.length_c   1.000
_cell.angle_alpha   90.00
_cell.angle_beta   90.00
_cell.angle_gamma   90.00
#
_symmetry.space_group_name_H-M   'P 1'
#
loop_
_entity.id
_entity.type
_entity.pdbx_description
1 polymer ?
#
loop_
_entity_poly.entity_id
_entity_poly.type
_entity_poly.pdbx_seq_one_letter_code
_entity_poly.pdbx_strand_id
1 'polypeptide(L)'
;MKTLSSGGELASIRNRIALVDPTDSPLWGSMSAPQMICHLRDAFRCPLGERVPPPFKATLLPALLFKWLALWLPMKWPPGVRTPPEVDQRIGGTPPRDFQADRAGLLATIDQFARGTGPWAPHPMWGQLTTVEWMRWGYLHSDHHLRQFGR
;
A
#
# COMPACT_ATOMS: atom_id res chain seq x y z
N MET A 1 -7.64 9.87 13.97
CA MET A 1 -7.23 8.64 13.25
C MET A 1 -6.79 9.03 11.85
N LYS A 2 -5.59 8.60 11.41
CA LYS A 2 -5.04 8.97 10.10
C LYS A 2 -5.61 8.10 8.99
N THR A 3 -6.14 8.70 7.92
CA THR A 3 -6.72 8.03 6.75
C THR A 3 -6.47 8.86 5.49
N LEU A 4 -6.54 8.27 4.31
CA LEU A 4 -6.43 9.01 3.04
C LEU A 4 -7.70 9.83 2.70
N SER A 5 -8.78 9.71 3.47
CA SER A 5 -9.93 10.62 3.35
C SER A 5 -9.64 12.03 3.89
N SER A 6 -8.61 12.18 4.73
CA SER A 6 -8.18 13.48 5.23
C SER A 6 -7.24 14.14 4.22
N GLY A 7 -7.58 15.34 3.77
CA GLY A 7 -6.75 16.09 2.81
C GLY A 7 -5.34 16.35 3.33
N GLY A 8 -5.16 16.60 4.62
CA GLY A 8 -3.83 16.79 5.23
C GLY A 8 -2.99 15.51 5.22
N GLU A 9 -3.59 14.35 5.53
CA GLU A 9 -2.89 13.07 5.53
C GLU A 9 -2.57 12.61 4.10
N LEU A 10 -3.49 12.82 3.16
CA LEU A 10 -3.24 12.55 1.74
C LEU A 10 -2.07 13.42 1.22
N ALA A 11 -2.09 14.71 1.49
CA ALA A 11 -1.00 15.61 1.12
C ALA A 11 0.34 15.19 1.75
N SER A 12 0.33 14.78 3.03
CA SER A 12 1.52 14.26 3.70
C SER A 12 2.10 13.04 3.00
N ILE A 13 1.28 12.04 2.66
CA ILE A 13 1.72 10.84 1.92
C ILE A 13 2.30 11.24 0.56
N ARG A 14 1.62 12.10 -0.19
CA ARG A 14 2.08 12.57 -1.51
C ARG A 14 3.44 13.28 -1.43
N ASN A 15 3.62 14.16 -0.46
CA ASN A 15 4.89 14.89 -0.25
C ASN A 15 6.02 13.93 0.09
N ARG A 16 5.78 12.95 0.96
CA ARG A 16 6.77 11.92 1.31
C ARG A 16 7.15 11.05 0.11
N ILE A 17 6.19 10.67 -0.74
CA ILE A 17 6.46 9.96 -2.02
C ILE A 17 7.33 10.82 -2.93
N ALA A 18 7.07 12.13 -3.01
CA ALA A 18 7.85 13.05 -3.83
C ALA A 18 9.32 13.17 -3.38
N LEU A 19 9.60 12.94 -2.10
CA LEU A 19 10.95 12.96 -1.52
C LEU A 19 11.74 11.66 -1.70
N VAL A 20 11.12 10.58 -2.21
CA VAL A 20 11.84 9.32 -2.47
C VAL A 20 12.77 9.51 -3.66
N ASP A 21 14.04 9.15 -3.47
CA ASP A 21 15.05 9.11 -4.54
C ASP A 21 15.20 7.67 -5.07
N PRO A 22 15.41 7.45 -6.38
CA PRO A 22 15.61 6.11 -6.93
C PRO A 22 16.81 5.36 -6.36
N THR A 23 17.76 6.07 -5.77
CA THR A 23 18.96 5.51 -5.11
C THR A 23 18.79 5.30 -3.61
N ASP A 24 17.65 5.69 -3.01
CA ASP A 24 17.38 5.45 -1.60
C ASP A 24 17.48 3.96 -1.26
N SER A 25 18.21 3.65 -0.19
CA SER A 25 18.33 2.31 0.34
C SER A 25 17.29 2.06 1.43
N PRO A 26 16.68 0.86 1.48
CA PRO A 26 15.71 0.54 2.51
C PRO A 26 16.41 0.36 3.87
N LEU A 27 15.74 0.81 4.95
CA LEU A 27 16.17 0.58 6.33
C LEU A 27 15.93 -0.88 6.77
N TRP A 28 15.04 -1.60 6.08
CA TRP A 28 14.76 -3.04 6.27
C TRP A 28 14.21 -3.65 5.00
N GLY A 29 14.32 -4.98 4.90
CA GLY A 29 13.87 -5.72 3.71
C GLY A 29 14.84 -5.60 2.54
N SER A 30 14.42 -6.05 1.36
CA SER A 30 15.26 -6.14 0.16
C SER A 30 14.69 -5.41 -1.07
N MET A 31 13.58 -4.69 -0.90
CA MET A 31 12.93 -3.94 -1.97
C MET A 31 13.72 -2.67 -2.27
N SER A 32 14.01 -2.37 -3.54
CA SER A 32 14.58 -1.08 -3.93
C SER A 32 13.52 0.02 -3.95
N ALA A 33 13.93 1.29 -3.94
CA ALA A 33 13.00 2.42 -4.01
C ALA A 33 12.12 2.39 -5.28
N PRO A 34 12.64 2.11 -6.50
CA PRO A 34 11.80 1.92 -7.67
C PRO A 34 10.80 0.76 -7.54
N GLN A 35 11.22 -0.37 -6.93
CA GLN A 35 10.31 -1.49 -6.65
C GLN A 35 9.20 -1.09 -5.67
N MET A 36 9.51 -0.33 -4.62
CA MET A 36 8.52 0.17 -3.66
C MET A 36 7.47 1.06 -4.32
N ILE A 37 7.86 1.95 -5.21
CA ILE A 37 6.93 2.81 -5.98
C ILE A 37 5.96 1.95 -6.81
N CYS A 38 6.48 0.97 -7.55
CA CYS A 38 5.64 0.06 -8.33
C CYS A 38 4.77 -0.84 -7.44
N HIS A 39 5.31 -1.32 -6.30
CA HIS A 39 4.57 -2.11 -5.32
C HIS A 39 3.36 -1.34 -4.76
N LEU A 40 3.56 -0.11 -4.30
CA LEU A 40 2.47 0.71 -3.79
C LEU A 40 1.41 0.95 -4.88
N ARG A 41 1.83 1.25 -6.12
CA ARG A 41 0.89 1.43 -7.23
C ARG A 41 0.05 0.18 -7.46
N ASP A 42 0.69 -0.99 -7.54
CA ASP A 42 -0.02 -2.27 -7.72
C ASP A 42 -0.96 -2.56 -6.56
N ALA A 43 -0.54 -2.29 -5.33
CA ALA A 43 -1.36 -2.49 -4.14
C ALA A 43 -2.61 -1.60 -4.13
N PHE A 44 -2.51 -0.33 -4.56
CA PHE A 44 -3.67 0.56 -4.71
C PHE A 44 -4.59 0.18 -5.87
N ARG A 45 -4.09 -0.52 -6.89
CA ARG A 45 -4.92 -1.06 -7.98
C ARG A 45 -5.78 -2.25 -7.56
N CYS A 46 -5.41 -2.94 -6.46
CA CYS A 46 -6.20 -4.06 -5.96
C CYS A 46 -7.62 -3.64 -5.53
N PRO A 47 -7.84 -2.67 -4.64
CA PRO A 47 -9.19 -2.21 -4.29
C PRO A 47 -9.98 -1.65 -5.47
N LEU A 48 -9.30 -1.08 -6.48
CA LEU A 48 -9.93 -0.58 -7.70
C LEU A 48 -10.36 -1.70 -8.67
N GLY A 49 -10.06 -2.97 -8.36
CA GLY A 49 -10.39 -4.12 -9.20
C GLY A 49 -9.50 -4.28 -10.44
N GLU A 50 -8.46 -3.46 -10.58
CA GLU A 50 -7.53 -3.51 -11.71
C GLU A 50 -6.45 -4.59 -11.55
N ARG A 51 -6.24 -5.07 -10.32
CA ARG A 51 -5.35 -6.18 -9.98
C ARG A 51 -5.97 -6.97 -8.83
N VAL A 52 -6.18 -8.26 -9.01
CA VAL A 52 -6.92 -9.10 -8.06
C VAL A 52 -6.03 -10.28 -7.63
N PRO A 53 -5.20 -10.11 -6.58
CA PRO A 53 -4.47 -11.23 -6.00
C PRO A 53 -5.43 -12.28 -5.41
N PRO A 54 -5.10 -13.57 -5.51
CA PRO A 54 -5.90 -14.61 -4.87
C PRO A 54 -5.91 -14.43 -3.34
N PRO A 55 -6.99 -14.85 -2.66
CA PRO A 55 -7.05 -14.81 -1.21
C PRO A 55 -5.93 -15.66 -0.57
N PHE A 56 -5.28 -15.13 0.47
CA PHE A 56 -4.27 -15.87 1.22
C PHE A 56 -4.34 -15.56 2.73
N LYS A 57 -3.75 -16.47 3.54
CA LYS A 57 -3.62 -16.26 4.98
C LYS A 57 -2.20 -15.84 5.34
N ALA A 58 -2.07 -14.67 5.95
CA ALA A 58 -0.78 -14.14 6.42
C ALA A 58 -0.44 -14.57 7.85
N THR A 59 -1.41 -15.11 8.60
CA THR A 59 -1.28 -15.47 10.01
C THR A 59 -2.28 -16.57 10.37
N LEU A 60 -2.05 -17.26 11.51
CA LEU A 60 -2.99 -18.23 12.09
C LEU A 60 -4.15 -17.55 12.84
N LEU A 61 -4.09 -16.23 13.07
CA LEU A 61 -5.19 -15.50 13.70
C LEU A 61 -6.44 -15.50 12.80
N PRO A 62 -7.64 -15.51 13.39
CA PRO A 62 -8.86 -15.27 12.63
C PRO A 62 -8.78 -13.95 11.84
N ALA A 63 -9.22 -13.98 10.59
CA ALA A 63 -9.07 -12.84 9.69
C ALA A 63 -9.67 -11.53 10.23
N LEU A 64 -10.82 -11.60 10.91
CA LEU A 64 -11.47 -10.44 11.53
C LEU A 64 -10.63 -9.85 12.66
N LEU A 65 -10.07 -10.70 13.53
CA LEU A 65 -9.19 -10.24 14.62
C LEU A 65 -7.91 -9.60 14.07
N PHE A 66 -7.29 -10.28 13.10
CA PHE A 66 -6.08 -9.73 12.46
C PHE A 66 -6.37 -8.39 11.76
N LYS A 67 -7.49 -8.27 11.02
CA LYS A 67 -7.94 -7.02 10.42
C LYS A 67 -8.09 -5.92 11.47
N TRP A 68 -8.78 -6.23 12.58
CA TRP A 68 -8.99 -5.26 13.65
C TRP A 68 -7.66 -4.79 14.25
N LEU A 69 -6.78 -5.71 14.60
CA LEU A 69 -5.44 -5.38 15.12
C LEU A 69 -4.64 -4.51 14.13
N ALA A 70 -4.62 -4.90 12.85
CA ALA A 70 -3.83 -4.22 11.84
C ALA A 70 -4.32 -2.80 11.51
N LEU A 71 -5.64 -2.57 11.53
CA LEU A 71 -6.21 -1.29 11.13
C LEU A 71 -6.45 -0.32 12.30
N TRP A 72 -6.74 -0.83 13.51
CA TRP A 72 -7.25 0.01 14.58
C TRP A 72 -6.31 0.17 15.76
N LEU A 73 -5.34 -0.72 15.96
CA LEU A 73 -4.32 -0.49 16.98
C LEU A 73 -3.41 0.69 16.58
N PRO A 74 -3.01 1.54 17.55
CA PRO A 74 -2.10 2.65 17.30
C PRO A 74 -0.65 2.17 17.19
N MET A 75 -0.43 1.10 16.44
CA MET A 75 0.87 0.47 16.25
C MET A 75 1.37 0.68 14.82
N LYS A 76 2.67 0.87 14.68
CA LYS A 76 3.34 0.80 13.37
C LYS A 76 3.33 -0.66 12.90
N TRP A 77 2.99 -0.89 11.64
CA TRP A 77 3.09 -2.24 11.08
C TRP A 77 4.52 -2.74 11.16
N PRO A 78 4.73 -3.99 11.64
CA PRO A 78 6.05 -4.58 11.72
C PRO A 78 6.60 -4.90 10.32
N PRO A 79 7.93 -4.97 10.15
CA PRO A 79 8.54 -5.53 8.94
C PRO A 79 8.24 -7.04 8.83
N GLY A 80 8.43 -7.60 7.61
CA GLY A 80 8.40 -9.05 7.39
C GLY A 80 7.04 -9.65 7.06
N VAL A 81 6.00 -8.86 6.83
CA VAL A 81 4.75 -9.38 6.25
C VAL A 81 5.00 -9.82 4.81
N ARG A 82 4.63 -11.07 4.49
CA ARG A 82 4.82 -11.63 3.15
C ARG A 82 4.00 -10.88 2.11
N THR A 83 4.66 -10.45 1.05
CA THR A 83 4.04 -9.81 -0.12
C THR A 83 3.45 -10.88 -1.05
N PRO A 84 2.20 -10.78 -1.48
CA PRO A 84 1.64 -11.66 -2.51
C PRO A 84 2.45 -11.56 -3.82
N PRO A 85 2.66 -12.69 -4.54
CA PRO A 85 3.42 -12.71 -5.79
C PRO A 85 2.94 -11.68 -6.82
N GLU A 86 1.64 -11.44 -6.89
CA GLU A 86 0.99 -10.55 -7.86
C GLU A 86 1.36 -9.06 -7.66
N VAL A 87 1.83 -8.70 -6.48
CA VAL A 87 2.28 -7.35 -6.14
C VAL A 87 3.74 -7.31 -5.66
N ASP A 88 4.47 -8.42 -5.82
CA ASP A 88 5.93 -8.49 -5.64
C ASP A 88 6.62 -8.25 -7.00
N GLN A 89 7.34 -7.13 -7.13
CA GLN A 89 7.97 -6.68 -8.38
C GLN A 89 9.07 -7.62 -8.89
N ARG A 90 9.48 -8.60 -8.08
CA ARG A 90 10.44 -9.64 -8.48
C ARG A 90 9.77 -10.88 -9.06
N ILE A 91 8.43 -11.01 -8.95
CA ILE A 91 7.69 -12.21 -9.35
C ILE A 91 6.61 -11.85 -10.38
N GLY A 92 5.49 -11.29 -9.94
CA GLY A 92 4.32 -10.99 -10.77
C GLY A 92 3.84 -9.54 -10.70
N GLY A 93 4.49 -8.71 -9.88
CA GLY A 93 4.23 -7.28 -9.79
C GLY A 93 4.75 -6.52 -11.02
N THR A 94 4.30 -5.29 -11.20
CA THR A 94 4.77 -4.41 -12.27
C THR A 94 6.25 -4.08 -12.08
N PRO A 95 7.15 -4.48 -13.00
CA PRO A 95 8.58 -4.17 -12.86
C PRO A 95 8.83 -2.66 -13.05
N PRO A 96 9.76 -2.06 -12.30
CA PRO A 96 10.17 -0.67 -12.51
C PRO A 96 10.72 -0.47 -13.94
N ARG A 97 10.39 0.67 -14.55
CA ARG A 97 10.88 1.04 -15.90
C ARG A 97 11.47 2.45 -15.91
N ASP A 98 10.66 3.44 -15.58
CA ASP A 98 11.04 4.84 -15.48
C ASP A 98 10.55 5.38 -14.14
N PHE A 99 11.47 5.74 -13.27
CA PHE A 99 11.15 6.12 -11.91
C PHE A 99 10.20 7.32 -11.82
N GLN A 100 10.36 8.32 -12.70
CA GLN A 100 9.51 9.52 -12.68
C GLN A 100 8.10 9.19 -13.18
N ALA A 101 7.99 8.41 -14.27
CA ALA A 101 6.72 7.96 -14.79
C ALA A 101 6.01 6.99 -13.81
N ASP A 102 6.76 6.07 -13.19
CA ASP A 102 6.21 5.13 -12.18
C ASP A 102 5.71 5.88 -10.96
N ARG A 103 6.46 6.89 -10.46
CA ARG A 103 6.05 7.75 -9.34
C ARG A 103 4.82 8.59 -9.68
N ALA A 104 4.77 9.19 -10.86
CA ALA A 104 3.61 9.93 -11.33
C ALA A 104 2.37 9.02 -11.41
N GLY A 105 2.54 7.80 -11.93
CA GLY A 105 1.50 6.78 -11.98
C GLY A 105 1.01 6.36 -10.60
N LEU A 106 1.89 6.19 -9.61
CA LEU A 106 1.51 5.92 -8.22
C LEU A 106 0.67 7.07 -7.65
N LEU A 107 1.11 8.32 -7.79
CA LEU A 107 0.40 9.49 -7.29
C LEU A 107 -1.00 9.61 -7.90
N ALA A 108 -1.14 9.38 -9.21
CA ALA A 108 -2.42 9.38 -9.89
C ALA A 108 -3.34 8.26 -9.38
N THR A 109 -2.80 7.07 -9.14
CA THR A 109 -3.56 5.92 -8.59
C THR A 109 -4.03 6.19 -7.16
N ILE A 110 -3.18 6.77 -6.31
CA ILE A 110 -3.56 7.19 -4.95
C ILE A 110 -4.68 8.23 -4.98
N ASP A 111 -4.60 9.22 -5.88
CA ASP A 111 -5.64 10.24 -6.03
C ASP A 111 -6.97 9.65 -6.51
N GLN A 112 -6.93 8.72 -7.45
CA GLN A 112 -8.12 7.97 -7.90
C GLN A 112 -8.73 7.19 -6.74
N PHE A 113 -7.93 6.43 -5.99
CA PHE A 113 -8.35 5.68 -4.82
C PHE A 113 -8.95 6.59 -3.74
N ALA A 114 -8.30 7.71 -3.39
CA ALA A 114 -8.75 8.61 -2.34
C ALA A 114 -10.09 9.30 -2.65
N ARG A 115 -10.43 9.46 -3.94
CA ARG A 115 -11.74 9.97 -4.39
C ARG A 115 -12.81 8.89 -4.51
N GLY A 116 -12.42 7.61 -4.44
CA GLY A 116 -13.34 6.51 -4.63
C GLY A 116 -14.30 6.32 -3.45
N THR A 117 -15.51 5.91 -3.77
CA THR A 117 -16.57 5.56 -2.79
C THR A 117 -16.95 4.07 -2.87
N GLY A 118 -16.27 3.30 -3.71
CA GLY A 118 -16.56 1.92 -4.05
C GLY A 118 -17.44 1.79 -5.31
N PRO A 119 -17.88 0.59 -5.66
CA PRO A 119 -17.60 -0.66 -4.93
C PRO A 119 -16.10 -1.02 -4.95
N TRP A 120 -15.63 -1.60 -3.84
CA TRP A 120 -14.24 -2.02 -3.70
C TRP A 120 -14.10 -3.53 -3.93
N ALA A 121 -13.04 -3.94 -4.62
CA ALA A 121 -12.65 -5.34 -4.67
C ALA A 121 -12.26 -5.83 -3.26
N PRO A 122 -12.41 -7.14 -2.95
CA PRO A 122 -12.06 -7.66 -1.62
C PRO A 122 -10.55 -7.61 -1.39
N HIS A 123 -10.16 -7.32 -0.15
CA HIS A 123 -8.76 -7.41 0.28
C HIS A 123 -8.32 -8.88 0.35
N PRO A 124 -7.15 -9.27 -0.19
CA PRO A 124 -6.75 -10.67 -0.31
C PRO A 124 -6.60 -11.39 1.04
N MET A 125 -6.33 -10.69 2.14
CA MET A 125 -6.22 -11.28 3.48
C MET A 125 -7.48 -11.14 4.32
N TRP A 126 -8.29 -10.10 4.12
CA TRP A 126 -9.36 -9.71 5.04
C TRP A 126 -10.76 -9.72 4.39
N GLY A 127 -10.86 -10.04 3.11
CA GLY A 127 -12.14 -10.02 2.39
C GLY A 127 -12.69 -8.60 2.19
N GLN A 128 -13.98 -8.43 2.30
CA GLN A 128 -14.61 -7.11 2.09
C GLN A 128 -14.21 -6.12 3.17
N LEU A 129 -13.79 -4.94 2.72
CA LEU A 129 -13.51 -3.78 3.56
C LEU A 129 -14.49 -2.66 3.22
N THR A 130 -14.91 -1.92 4.24
CA THR A 130 -15.64 -0.67 4.07
C THR A 130 -14.74 0.41 3.48
N THR A 131 -15.32 1.48 2.94
CA THR A 131 -14.56 2.65 2.45
C THR A 131 -13.64 3.21 3.55
N VAL A 132 -14.13 3.31 4.78
CA VAL A 132 -13.32 3.79 5.92
C VAL A 132 -12.12 2.89 6.19
N GLU A 133 -12.32 1.56 6.18
CA GLU A 133 -11.23 0.59 6.35
C GLU A 133 -10.22 0.66 5.21
N TRP A 134 -10.67 0.81 3.95
CA TRP A 134 -9.79 0.99 2.81
C TRP A 134 -8.97 2.28 2.89
N MET A 135 -9.59 3.40 3.26
CA MET A 135 -8.87 4.68 3.43
C MET A 135 -7.85 4.60 4.58
N ARG A 136 -8.17 3.87 5.65
CA ARG A 136 -7.24 3.60 6.75
C ARG A 136 -6.08 2.71 6.30
N TRP A 137 -6.39 1.61 5.61
CA TRP A 137 -5.39 0.72 5.03
C TRP A 137 -4.43 1.47 4.11
N GLY A 138 -4.95 2.27 3.20
CA GLY A 138 -4.15 3.03 2.25
C GLY A 138 -3.13 3.94 2.94
N TYR A 139 -3.56 4.64 4.01
CA TYR A 139 -2.65 5.43 4.82
C TYR A 139 -1.57 4.57 5.49
N LEU A 140 -1.96 3.51 6.19
CA LEU A 140 -1.04 2.65 6.93
C LEU A 140 -0.04 1.94 6.02
N HIS A 141 -0.49 1.46 4.86
CA HIS A 141 0.35 0.77 3.88
C HIS A 141 1.39 1.73 3.29
N SER A 142 0.95 2.92 2.87
CA SER A 142 1.88 3.96 2.39
C SER A 142 2.87 4.38 3.46
N ASP A 143 2.41 4.66 4.69
CA ASP A 143 3.26 5.04 5.82
C ASP A 143 4.30 3.96 6.15
N HIS A 144 3.91 2.67 6.13
CA HIS A 144 4.81 1.55 6.36
C HIS A 144 5.98 1.56 5.37
N HIS A 145 5.69 1.64 4.06
CA HIS A 145 6.72 1.63 3.03
C HIS A 145 7.54 2.92 2.97
N LEU A 146 6.94 4.07 3.21
CA LEU A 146 7.68 5.32 3.28
C LEU A 146 8.67 5.33 4.46
N ARG A 147 8.28 4.83 5.63
CA ARG A 147 9.21 4.63 6.76
C ARG A 147 10.31 3.62 6.44
N GLN A 148 10.04 2.63 5.60
CA GLN A 148 11.05 1.69 5.12
C GLN A 148 12.21 2.40 4.41
N PHE A 149 11.94 3.56 3.80
CA PHE A 149 12.96 4.38 3.11
C PHE A 149 13.30 5.67 3.88
N GLY A 150 12.97 5.75 5.18
CA GLY A 150 13.29 6.90 6.01
C GLY A 150 12.49 8.17 5.69
N ARG A 151 11.35 8.01 5.06
CA ARG A 151 10.49 9.13 4.67
C ARG A 151 9.25 9.25 5.56
#